data_c0da64d61f101077654f69094c989a05
#
_entry.id   c0da64d61f101077654f69094c989a05
#
_cell.length_a   1.000
_cell.length_b   1.000
_cell.length_c   1.000
_cell.angle_alpha   90.00
_cell.angle_beta   90.00
_cell.angle_gamma   90.00
#
_symmetry.space_group_name_H-M   'P 1'
#
loop_
_entity.id
_entity.type
_entity.pdbx_description
1 polymer ?
#
loop_
_entity_poly.entity_id
_entity_poly.type
_entity_poly.pdbx_seq_one_letter_code
_entity_poly.pdbx_strand_id
1 'polypeptide(L)'
;VFPGLRDWRTPMSEAGVSAALNAMGYKGIHTWHGYRATGRTTLRQVLKYPKDVIEAQLAHTGQITHGGAYDRATHVEERTDMLQVWADYLDKLRMGADVIPLHRIA
;
A
#
# COMPACT_ATOMS: atom_id res chain seq x y z
N VAL A 1 16.79 5.05 -3.64
CA VAL A 1 17.29 3.73 -4.05
C VAL A 1 17.68 2.98 -2.79
N PHE A 2 17.21 1.75 -2.63
CA PHE A 2 17.53 0.91 -1.49
C PHE A 2 18.84 0.16 -1.74
N PRO A 3 19.83 0.25 -0.85
CA PRO A 3 21.12 -0.41 -1.04
C PRO A 3 21.02 -1.91 -0.79
N GLY A 4 21.92 -2.66 -1.41
CA GLY A 4 22.11 -4.10 -1.16
C GLY A 4 22.69 -4.36 0.23
N LEU A 5 22.30 -5.46 0.85
CA LEU A 5 22.79 -5.83 2.19
C LEU A 5 24.29 -6.18 2.24
N ARG A 6 24.86 -6.69 1.12
CA ARG A 6 26.25 -7.09 1.04
C ARG A 6 27.19 -5.98 0.56
N ASP A 7 26.65 -5.09 -0.27
CA ASP A 7 27.36 -3.96 -0.81
C ASP A 7 26.39 -2.78 -0.97
N TRP A 8 26.58 -1.77 -0.13
CA TRP A 8 25.77 -0.56 -0.12
C TRP A 8 25.87 0.28 -1.41
N ARG A 9 26.89 0.02 -2.25
CA ARG A 9 27.10 0.67 -3.54
C ARG A 9 26.25 0.09 -4.66
N THR A 10 25.74 -1.11 -4.46
CA THR A 10 24.82 -1.76 -5.40
C THR A 10 23.38 -1.65 -4.92
N PRO A 11 22.40 -1.52 -5.83
CA PRO A 11 21.00 -1.55 -5.44
C PRO A 11 20.62 -2.94 -4.91
N MET A 12 19.63 -2.97 -4.04
CA MET A 12 19.01 -4.23 -3.60
C MET A 12 18.48 -5.00 -4.81
N SER A 13 18.67 -6.32 -4.82
CA SER A 13 18.16 -7.18 -5.90
C SER A 13 16.63 -7.18 -5.94
N GLU A 14 16.04 -7.41 -7.12
CA GLU A 14 14.59 -7.53 -7.29
C GLU A 14 13.98 -8.63 -6.41
N ALA A 15 14.74 -9.70 -6.16
CA ALA A 15 14.31 -10.79 -5.27
C ALA A 15 14.49 -10.48 -3.77
N GLY A 16 15.15 -9.39 -3.41
CA GLY A 16 15.53 -9.11 -2.02
C GLY A 16 14.34 -9.02 -1.06
N VAL A 17 13.27 -8.32 -1.47
CA VAL A 17 12.06 -8.18 -0.65
C VAL A 17 11.32 -9.52 -0.52
N SER A 18 11.22 -10.28 -1.61
CA SER A 18 10.60 -11.61 -1.57
C SER A 18 11.39 -12.57 -0.69
N ALA A 19 12.72 -12.53 -0.74
CA ALA A 19 13.57 -13.34 0.12
C ALA A 19 13.39 -12.98 1.61
N ALA A 20 13.30 -11.69 1.93
CA ALA A 20 13.04 -11.23 3.30
C ALA A 20 11.67 -11.71 3.81
N LEU A 21 10.61 -11.56 3.02
CA LEU A 21 9.27 -12.07 3.38
C LEU A 21 9.26 -13.58 3.62
N ASN A 22 9.94 -14.34 2.75
CA ASN A 22 10.06 -15.78 2.90
C ASN A 22 10.80 -16.17 4.19
N ALA A 23 11.88 -15.45 4.52
CA ALA A 23 12.64 -15.67 5.76
C ALA A 23 11.82 -15.32 7.02
N MET A 24 10.89 -14.38 6.92
CA MET A 24 9.94 -14.02 7.98
C MET A 24 8.77 -15.02 8.11
N GLY A 25 8.71 -16.06 7.31
CA GLY A 25 7.66 -17.08 7.36
C GLY A 25 6.44 -16.82 6.46
N TYR A 26 6.48 -15.80 5.62
CA TYR A 26 5.36 -15.45 4.72
C TYR A 26 5.40 -16.18 3.36
N LYS A 27 6.28 -17.16 3.19
CA LYS A 27 6.36 -17.95 1.95
C LYS A 27 5.02 -18.61 1.64
N GLY A 28 4.45 -18.31 0.46
CA GLY A 28 3.15 -18.85 0.06
C GLY A 28 1.94 -18.23 0.74
N ILE A 29 2.14 -17.32 1.70
CA ILE A 29 1.07 -16.62 2.43
C ILE A 29 0.85 -15.23 1.85
N HIS A 30 1.94 -14.50 1.62
CA HIS A 30 1.87 -13.14 1.13
C HIS A 30 3.05 -12.80 0.21
N THR A 31 2.84 -11.82 -0.67
CA THR A 31 3.88 -11.31 -1.57
C THR A 31 4.08 -9.81 -1.35
N TRP A 32 5.26 -9.30 -1.69
CA TRP A 32 5.50 -7.85 -1.58
C TRP A 32 4.51 -7.03 -2.44
N HIS A 33 4.14 -7.53 -3.60
CA HIS A 33 3.12 -6.89 -4.44
C HIS A 33 1.72 -6.99 -3.83
N GLY A 34 1.45 -8.03 -3.07
CA GLY A 34 0.19 -8.23 -2.36
C GLY A 34 -0.10 -7.12 -1.34
N TYR A 35 0.92 -6.49 -0.76
CA TYR A 35 0.71 -5.34 0.14
C TYR A 35 0.01 -4.17 -0.55
N ARG A 36 0.27 -3.97 -1.84
CA ARG A 36 -0.41 -2.95 -2.63
C ARG A 36 -1.91 -3.25 -2.76
N ALA A 37 -2.26 -4.49 -3.03
CA ALA A 37 -3.65 -4.94 -3.10
C ALA A 37 -4.34 -4.85 -1.73
N THR A 38 -3.66 -5.27 -0.66
CA THR A 38 -4.14 -5.15 0.72
C THR A 38 -4.40 -3.69 1.09
N GLY A 39 -3.45 -2.81 0.83
CA GLY A 39 -3.61 -1.37 1.09
C GLY A 39 -4.80 -0.78 0.35
N ARG A 40 -4.93 -1.06 -0.94
CA ARG A 40 -6.07 -0.62 -1.76
C ARG A 40 -7.40 -1.09 -1.21
N THR A 41 -7.49 -2.37 -0.86
CA THR A 41 -8.72 -2.97 -0.33
C THR A 41 -9.09 -2.38 1.03
N THR A 42 -8.12 -2.27 1.93
CA THR A 42 -8.34 -1.70 3.27
C THR A 42 -8.75 -0.23 3.20
N LEU A 43 -8.06 0.59 2.41
CA LEU A 43 -8.41 1.99 2.20
C LEU A 43 -9.85 2.12 1.67
N ARG A 44 -10.25 1.26 0.75
CA ARG A 44 -11.60 1.30 0.14
C ARG A 44 -12.68 0.74 1.04
N GLN A 45 -12.46 -0.43 1.62
CA GLN A 45 -13.51 -1.19 2.31
C GLN A 45 -13.59 -0.87 3.80
N VAL A 46 -12.47 -0.65 4.46
CA VAL A 46 -12.39 -0.39 5.90
C VAL A 46 -12.40 1.11 6.18
N LEU A 47 -11.48 1.85 5.57
CA LEU A 47 -11.32 3.28 5.81
C LEU A 47 -12.23 4.17 4.95
N LYS A 48 -12.94 3.58 3.97
CA LYS A 48 -14.00 4.21 3.17
C LYS A 48 -13.57 5.40 2.30
N TYR A 49 -12.29 5.48 1.93
CA TYR A 49 -11.82 6.53 1.04
C TYR A 49 -12.33 6.37 -0.40
N PRO A 50 -12.51 7.46 -1.14
CA PRO A 50 -12.94 7.45 -2.54
C PRO A 50 -11.93 6.72 -3.43
N LYS A 51 -12.43 6.03 -4.46
CA LYS A 51 -11.60 5.23 -5.37
C LYS A 51 -10.56 6.08 -6.11
N ASP A 52 -10.94 7.25 -6.59
CA ASP A 52 -10.09 8.18 -7.33
C ASP A 52 -8.90 8.68 -6.51
N VAL A 53 -9.11 8.99 -5.23
CA VAL A 53 -8.04 9.36 -4.28
C VAL A 53 -7.05 8.20 -4.09
N ILE A 54 -7.56 6.98 -3.92
CA ILE A 54 -6.74 5.78 -3.76
C ILE A 54 -5.94 5.47 -5.03
N GLU A 55 -6.57 5.51 -6.20
CA GLU A 55 -5.91 5.25 -7.49
C GLU A 55 -4.86 6.32 -7.80
N ALA A 56 -5.12 7.60 -7.47
CA ALA A 56 -4.15 8.67 -7.59
C ALA A 56 -2.92 8.42 -6.69
N GLN A 57 -3.11 7.96 -5.47
CA GLN A 57 -2.01 7.60 -4.56
C GLN A 57 -1.21 6.41 -5.07
N LEU A 58 -1.87 5.42 -5.63
CA LEU A 58 -1.25 4.21 -6.15
C LEU A 58 -0.62 4.42 -7.54
N ALA A 59 -0.76 5.60 -8.14
CA ALA A 59 -0.31 5.90 -9.50
C ALA A 59 -0.81 4.87 -10.53
N HIS A 60 -2.04 4.38 -10.34
CA HIS A 60 -2.69 3.55 -11.33
C HIS A 60 -3.16 4.42 -12.49
N THR A 61 -2.43 4.39 -13.58
CA THR A 61 -2.78 5.04 -14.85
C THR A 61 -3.81 4.20 -15.61
N GLY A 62 -4.96 3.94 -15.00
CA GLY A 62 -6.11 3.39 -15.71
C GLY A 62 -6.85 4.54 -16.38
N GLN A 63 -6.73 4.66 -17.70
CA GLN A 63 -7.47 5.58 -18.58
C GLN A 63 -7.76 6.96 -17.96
N ILE A 64 -6.74 7.77 -17.87
CA ILE A 64 -6.92 9.21 -17.64
C ILE A 64 -7.39 9.79 -18.98
N THR A 65 -8.68 9.86 -19.14
CA THR A 65 -9.33 10.46 -20.32
C THR A 65 -9.22 11.95 -20.32
N HIS A 66 -8.36 12.66 -19.80
CA HIS A 66 -8.11 14.10 -20.01
C HIS A 66 -6.83 14.56 -19.27
N GLY A 67 -5.72 14.74 -20.00
CA GLY A 67 -4.62 15.61 -19.61
C GLY A 67 -3.75 15.14 -18.46
N GLY A 68 -3.00 14.05 -18.63
CA GLY A 68 -2.17 13.35 -17.64
C GLY A 68 -1.13 14.14 -16.82
N ALA A 69 -0.89 15.42 -17.09
CA ALA A 69 -0.01 16.26 -16.27
C ALA A 69 -0.76 17.00 -15.14
N TYR A 70 -2.04 17.27 -15.32
CA TYR A 70 -2.87 18.03 -14.36
C TYR A 70 -3.35 17.18 -13.19
N ASP A 71 -3.45 15.87 -13.39
CA ASP A 71 -4.10 14.95 -12.44
C ASP A 71 -3.19 14.51 -11.27
N ARG A 72 -1.86 14.71 -11.39
CA ARG A 72 -0.93 14.39 -10.31
C ARG A 72 -0.98 15.38 -9.14
N ALA A 73 -1.48 16.59 -9.39
CA ALA A 73 -1.69 17.61 -8.38
C ALA A 73 -3.08 17.57 -7.74
N THR A 74 -3.97 16.74 -8.29
CA THR A 74 -5.32 16.57 -7.73
C THR A 74 -5.27 15.69 -6.48
N HIS A 75 -6.17 15.97 -5.55
CA HIS A 75 -6.32 15.21 -4.32
C HIS A 75 -5.13 15.23 -3.36
N VAL A 76 -4.25 16.25 -3.41
CA VAL A 76 -3.07 16.29 -2.51
C VAL A 76 -3.50 16.33 -1.05
N GLU A 77 -4.48 17.14 -0.71
CA GLU A 77 -4.98 17.26 0.66
C GLU A 77 -5.66 15.98 1.11
N GLU A 78 -6.57 15.43 0.30
CA GLU A 78 -7.27 14.19 0.60
C GLU A 78 -6.32 12.99 0.69
N ARG A 79 -5.28 12.97 -0.14
CA ARG A 79 -4.24 11.94 -0.07
C ARG A 79 -3.39 12.06 1.19
N THR A 80 -3.09 13.28 1.62
CA THR A 80 -2.34 13.54 2.86
C THR A 80 -3.15 13.04 4.06
N ASP A 81 -4.42 13.40 4.14
CA ASP A 81 -5.33 12.91 5.17
C ASP A 81 -5.46 11.38 5.15
N MET A 82 -5.68 10.81 3.97
CA MET A 82 -5.78 9.35 3.79
C MET A 82 -4.52 8.63 4.29
N LEU A 83 -3.34 9.14 3.99
CA LEU A 83 -2.08 8.53 4.42
C LEU A 83 -1.87 8.64 5.92
N GLN A 84 -2.31 9.73 6.55
CA GLN A 84 -2.26 9.86 8.00
C GLN A 84 -3.19 8.85 8.68
N VAL A 85 -4.45 8.77 8.21
CA VAL A 85 -5.42 7.79 8.72
C VAL A 85 -4.95 6.35 8.49
N TRP A 86 -4.29 6.09 7.36
CA TRP A 86 -3.66 4.79 7.08
C TRP A 86 -2.55 4.46 8.08
N ALA A 87 -1.67 5.41 8.38
CA ALA A 87 -0.60 5.22 9.36
C ALA A 87 -1.15 4.95 10.76
N ASP A 88 -2.14 5.72 11.18
CA ASP A 88 -2.81 5.55 12.47
C ASP A 88 -3.53 4.18 12.56
N TYR A 89 -4.11 3.72 11.47
CA TYR A 89 -4.73 2.40 11.39
C TYR A 89 -3.70 1.28 11.56
N LEU A 90 -2.55 1.38 10.88
CA LEU A 90 -1.47 0.40 11.04
C LEU A 90 -0.90 0.40 12.46
N ASP A 91 -0.75 1.56 13.09
CA ASP A 91 -0.29 1.67 14.47
C ASP A 91 -1.27 1.02 15.46
N LYS A 92 -2.57 1.19 15.26
CA LYS A 92 -3.60 0.51 16.06
C LYS A 92 -3.50 -1.02 15.91
N LEU A 93 -3.34 -1.52 14.69
CA LEU A 93 -3.14 -2.95 14.45
C LEU A 93 -1.88 -3.48 15.16
N ARG A 94 -0.78 -2.73 15.09
CA ARG A 94 0.48 -3.09 15.75
C ARG A 94 0.36 -3.15 17.28
N MET A 95 -0.45 -2.27 17.86
CA MET A 95 -0.70 -2.26 19.31
C MET A 95 -1.70 -3.32 19.76
N GLY A 96 -2.26 -4.12 18.84
CA GLY A 96 -3.23 -5.16 19.16
C GLY A 96 -4.63 -4.64 19.43
N ALA A 97 -4.99 -3.49 18.86
CA ALA A 97 -6.39 -3.04 18.85
C ALA A 97 -7.27 -4.10 18.16
N ASP A 98 -8.48 -4.31 18.71
CA ASP A 98 -9.43 -5.31 18.21
C ASP A 98 -9.58 -5.23 16.69
N VAL A 99 -9.15 -6.27 16.00
CA VAL A 99 -9.40 -6.46 14.58
C VAL A 99 -10.86 -6.82 14.46
N ILE A 100 -11.69 -5.86 14.06
CA ILE A 100 -13.09 -6.15 13.73
C ILE A 100 -13.06 -7.09 12.52
N PRO A 101 -13.46 -8.37 12.68
CA PRO A 101 -13.45 -9.29 11.55
C PRO A 101 -14.39 -8.74 10.47
N LEU A 102 -13.87 -8.59 9.26
CA LEU A 102 -14.69 -8.28 8.10
C LEU A 102 -15.71 -9.43 7.97
N HIS A 103 -16.97 -9.16 8.27
CA HIS A 103 -18.02 -10.11 7.99
C HIS A 103 -17.97 -10.45 6.50
N ARG A 104 -17.70 -11.73 6.18
CA ARG A 104 -18.00 -12.26 4.85
C ARG A 104 -19.48 -12.02 4.61
N ILE A 105 -19.80 -11.09 3.73
CA ILE A 105 -21.12 -11.02 3.14
C ILE A 105 -21.18 -12.26 2.24
N ALA A 106 -21.93 -13.22 2.68
CA ALA A 106 -22.23 -14.42 1.91
C ALA A 106 -22.98 -14.05 0.64
#